data_5a6d8aa2aeea59c12cbcbe4d1d62c23a
#
_entry.id   5a6d8aa2aeea59c12cbcbe4d1d62c23a
#
_cell.length_a   1.000
_cell.length_b   1.000
_cell.length_c   1.000
_cell.angle_alpha   90.00
_cell.angle_beta   90.00
_cell.angle_gamma   90.00
#
_symmetry.space_group_name_H-M   'P 1'
#
loop_
_entity.id
_entity.type
_entity.pdbx_description
1 polymer ?
#
loop_
_entity_poly.entity_id
_entity_poly.type
_entity_poly.pdbx_seq_one_letter_code
_entity_poly.pdbx_strand_id
1 'polypeptide(L)'
;HLFSSLPLYEPYPLEYGDINHYGPIFAFIIAPFAVLPPWLGMSLWCMSLSLLLYWTVRQLPMPVVLTSLVLWLTLNDFYGACFKQQFNIAVAALVVGALAMIEKRREGWAALFIVIGTFVKIYGIVGLAFFFFVRRKGRFIGYMALWSAMALLLPLLFVSPEYLWSQYAAWAADIVQKNGENMFCAYTNISLVGCVRKISGSPAYSDLLIIVPAM
;
A
#
# COMPACT_ATOMS: atom_id res chain seq x y z
N HIS A 1 -3.52 0.81 -19.51
CA HIS A 1 -4.66 -0.12 -19.53
C HIS A 1 -5.92 0.53 -18.97
N LEU A 2 -5.93 1.12 -17.76
CA LEU A 2 -7.14 1.74 -17.18
C LEU A 2 -7.77 2.73 -18.17
N PHE A 3 -7.02 3.70 -18.67
CA PHE A 3 -7.52 4.74 -19.59
C PHE A 3 -7.93 4.25 -20.98
N SER A 4 -7.59 3.00 -21.30
CA SER A 4 -7.98 2.32 -22.54
C SER A 4 -9.05 1.26 -22.31
N SER A 5 -9.61 1.19 -21.09
CA SER A 5 -10.60 0.20 -20.66
C SER A 5 -10.18 -1.26 -20.91
N LEU A 6 -8.88 -1.53 -20.85
CA LEU A 6 -8.31 -2.88 -20.91
C LEU A 6 -8.32 -3.53 -19.53
N PRO A 7 -8.48 -4.87 -19.42
CA PRO A 7 -8.42 -5.56 -18.12
C PRO A 7 -7.13 -5.25 -17.37
N LEU A 8 -7.21 -4.93 -16.07
CA LEU A 8 -6.03 -4.58 -15.27
C LEU A 8 -5.31 -5.80 -14.69
N TYR A 9 -6.03 -6.92 -14.54
CA TYR A 9 -5.56 -8.10 -13.79
C TYR A 9 -5.41 -9.33 -14.69
N GLU A 10 -5.27 -9.10 -16.00
CA GLU A 10 -4.88 -10.14 -16.96
C GLU A 10 -3.38 -10.11 -17.25
N PRO A 11 -2.78 -11.23 -17.63
CA PRO A 11 -1.37 -11.27 -18.00
C PRO A 11 -1.13 -10.57 -19.35
N TYR A 12 -0.08 -9.77 -19.42
CA TYR A 12 0.40 -9.10 -20.64
C TYR A 12 1.86 -9.52 -20.92
N PRO A 13 2.11 -10.77 -21.37
CA PRO A 13 3.46 -11.34 -21.46
C PRO A 13 4.44 -10.57 -22.36
N LEU A 14 3.91 -9.78 -23.32
CA LEU A 14 4.73 -8.93 -24.19
C LEU A 14 5.15 -7.61 -23.52
N GLU A 15 4.52 -7.24 -22.42
CA GLU A 15 4.80 -5.99 -21.72
C GLU A 15 5.59 -6.26 -20.44
N TYR A 16 5.16 -7.21 -19.62
CA TYR A 16 5.87 -7.62 -18.42
C TYR A 16 5.44 -9.03 -17.95
N GLY A 17 6.30 -9.67 -17.15
CA GLY A 17 6.19 -11.10 -16.82
C GLY A 17 5.33 -11.43 -15.60
N ASP A 18 4.60 -10.47 -15.02
CA ASP A 18 3.72 -10.67 -13.85
C ASP A 18 2.38 -9.99 -14.11
N ILE A 19 1.39 -10.18 -13.25
CA ILE A 19 0.11 -9.47 -13.32
C ILE A 19 0.12 -8.24 -12.38
N ASN A 20 -0.78 -7.30 -12.62
CA ASN A 20 -0.95 -6.16 -11.73
C ASN A 20 -1.65 -6.61 -10.42
N HIS A 21 -1.07 -6.25 -9.28
CA HIS A 21 -1.61 -6.53 -7.94
C HIS A 21 -2.07 -5.27 -7.20
N TYR A 22 -2.08 -4.13 -7.87
CA TYR A 22 -2.43 -2.85 -7.28
C TYR A 22 -3.86 -2.46 -7.63
N GLY A 23 -4.54 -1.77 -6.72
CA GLY A 23 -5.88 -1.27 -6.95
C GLY A 23 -5.97 -0.28 -8.10
N PRO A 24 -7.16 -0.10 -8.71
CA PRO A 24 -7.34 0.73 -9.91
C PRO A 24 -6.81 2.16 -9.78
N ILE A 25 -6.83 2.75 -8.58
CA ILE A 25 -6.30 4.10 -8.33
C ILE A 25 -4.78 4.21 -8.58
N PHE A 26 -4.06 3.10 -8.54
CA PHE A 26 -2.62 3.08 -8.83
C PHE A 26 -2.29 3.62 -10.22
N ALA A 27 -3.19 3.40 -11.19
CA ALA A 27 -3.01 3.91 -12.56
C ALA A 27 -2.77 5.43 -12.61
N PHE A 28 -3.42 6.20 -11.72
CA PHE A 28 -3.23 7.65 -11.64
C PHE A 28 -1.88 8.04 -11.02
N ILE A 29 -1.38 7.23 -10.10
CA ILE A 29 -0.10 7.47 -9.43
C ILE A 29 1.06 7.18 -10.38
N ILE A 30 0.96 6.09 -11.14
CA ILE A 30 2.04 5.65 -12.04
C ILE A 30 2.01 6.36 -13.40
N ALA A 31 0.85 6.88 -13.84
CA ALA A 31 0.70 7.48 -15.16
C ALA A 31 1.75 8.55 -15.50
N PRO A 32 2.10 9.52 -14.63
CA PRO A 32 3.12 10.52 -14.93
C PRO A 32 4.50 9.92 -15.24
N PHE A 33 4.80 8.77 -14.68
CA PHE A 33 6.07 8.06 -14.90
C PHE A 33 6.00 7.16 -16.14
N ALA A 34 4.83 6.57 -16.40
CA ALA A 34 4.63 5.62 -17.50
C ALA A 34 4.63 6.28 -18.88
N VAL A 35 4.38 7.59 -18.98
CA VAL A 35 4.46 8.33 -20.26
C VAL A 35 5.87 8.76 -20.63
N LEU A 36 6.83 8.58 -19.73
CA LEU A 36 8.24 8.93 -19.94
C LEU A 36 9.01 7.75 -20.55
N PRO A 37 10.18 8.00 -21.18
CA PRO A 37 11.09 6.94 -21.55
C PRO A 37 11.38 6.02 -20.35
N PRO A 38 11.43 4.68 -20.51
CA PRO A 38 11.50 3.74 -19.38
C PRO A 38 12.60 4.05 -18.36
N TRP A 39 13.81 4.37 -18.83
CA TRP A 39 14.93 4.71 -17.94
C TRP A 39 14.64 5.94 -17.07
N LEU A 40 13.97 6.96 -17.63
CA LEU A 40 13.65 8.20 -16.90
C LEU A 40 12.47 7.99 -15.95
N GLY A 41 11.41 7.32 -16.43
CA GLY A 41 10.24 7.00 -15.63
C GLY A 41 10.61 6.17 -14.38
N MET A 42 11.41 5.11 -14.57
CA MET A 42 11.87 4.26 -13.47
C MET A 42 12.76 5.02 -12.48
N SER A 43 13.69 5.85 -12.98
CA SER A 43 14.56 6.65 -12.12
C SER A 43 13.77 7.66 -11.29
N LEU A 44 12.83 8.37 -11.91
CA LEU A 44 11.98 9.34 -11.21
C LEU A 44 11.03 8.65 -10.23
N TRP A 45 10.53 7.47 -10.57
CA TRP A 45 9.74 6.65 -9.67
C TRP A 45 10.51 6.30 -8.40
N CYS A 46 11.69 5.68 -8.53
CA CYS A 46 12.54 5.34 -7.38
C CYS A 46 12.94 6.58 -6.56
N MET A 47 13.24 7.69 -7.23
CA MET A 47 13.55 8.94 -6.55
C MET A 47 12.35 9.49 -5.75
N SER A 48 11.17 9.44 -6.34
CA SER A 48 9.92 9.86 -5.67
C SER A 48 9.62 9.02 -4.43
N LEU A 49 9.78 7.70 -4.52
CA LEU A 49 9.63 6.78 -3.39
C LEU A 49 10.66 7.06 -2.29
N SER A 50 11.90 7.32 -2.68
CA SER A 50 13.00 7.67 -1.75
C SER A 50 12.70 8.95 -0.99
N LEU A 51 12.30 10.00 -1.72
CA LEU A 51 11.96 11.29 -1.16
C LEU A 51 10.73 11.21 -0.25
N LEU A 52 9.72 10.44 -0.64
CA LEU A 52 8.52 10.23 0.17
C LEU A 52 8.87 9.54 1.50
N LEU A 53 9.65 8.45 1.46
CA LEU A 53 10.08 7.75 2.67
C LEU A 53 10.92 8.66 3.57
N TYR A 54 11.93 9.32 3.01
CA TYR A 54 12.76 10.26 3.74
C TYR A 54 11.92 11.36 4.40
N TRP A 55 11.03 11.99 3.64
CA TRP A 55 10.18 13.06 4.13
C TRP A 55 9.27 12.58 5.27
N THR A 56 8.61 11.42 5.15
CA THR A 56 7.69 10.91 6.17
C THR A 56 8.41 10.52 7.45
N VAL A 57 9.58 9.86 7.37
CA VAL A 57 10.39 9.52 8.55
C VAL A 57 10.89 10.78 9.25
N ARG A 58 11.25 11.82 8.51
CA ARG A 58 11.64 13.13 9.06
C ARG A 58 10.49 13.89 9.75
N GLN A 59 9.24 13.53 9.48
CA GLN A 59 8.09 14.14 10.17
C GLN A 59 7.87 13.60 11.58
N LEU A 60 8.44 12.44 11.92
CA LEU A 60 8.35 11.86 13.26
C LEU A 60 9.13 12.70 14.28
N PRO A 61 8.67 12.78 15.55
CA PRO A 61 9.34 13.51 16.61
C PRO A 61 10.56 12.72 17.15
N MET A 62 11.51 12.44 16.27
CA MET A 62 12.72 11.68 16.58
C MET A 62 13.98 12.51 16.33
N PRO A 63 15.06 12.31 17.12
CA PRO A 63 16.36 12.93 16.85
C PRO A 63 16.92 12.43 15.51
N VAL A 64 17.73 13.27 14.86
CA VAL A 64 18.31 12.98 13.53
C VAL A 64 19.08 11.65 13.51
N VAL A 65 19.75 11.30 14.60
CA VAL A 65 20.50 10.03 14.71
C VAL A 65 19.56 8.83 14.56
N LEU A 66 18.41 8.82 15.26
CA LEU A 66 17.43 7.73 15.15
C LEU A 66 16.78 7.71 13.77
N THR A 67 16.47 8.87 13.20
CA THR A 67 15.98 8.96 11.81
C THR A 67 16.95 8.32 10.83
N SER A 68 18.23 8.63 10.95
CA SER A 68 19.28 8.06 10.10
C SER A 68 19.41 6.56 10.32
N LEU A 69 19.34 6.09 11.56
CA LEU A 69 19.39 4.66 11.88
C LEU A 69 18.22 3.89 11.25
N VAL A 70 17.00 4.43 11.34
CA VAL A 70 15.82 3.81 10.70
C VAL A 70 16.03 3.67 9.19
N LEU A 71 16.48 4.75 8.52
CA LEU A 71 16.75 4.72 7.09
C LEU A 71 17.86 3.73 6.71
N TRP A 72 18.92 3.63 7.54
CA TRP A 72 19.98 2.65 7.34
C TRP A 72 19.49 1.21 7.51
N LEU A 73 18.73 0.92 8.56
CA LEU A 73 18.20 -0.43 8.82
C LEU A 73 17.23 -0.91 7.73
N THR A 74 16.50 0.02 7.10
CA THR A 74 15.54 -0.31 6.02
C THR A 74 16.17 -0.30 4.63
N LEU A 75 17.47 0.02 4.50
CA LEU A 75 18.12 0.21 3.20
C LEU A 75 18.10 -1.04 2.32
N ASN A 76 18.27 -2.22 2.89
CA ASN A 76 18.24 -3.48 2.15
C ASN A 76 16.87 -3.76 1.54
N ASP A 77 15.81 -3.60 2.34
CA ASP A 77 14.43 -3.81 1.87
C ASP A 77 14.03 -2.73 0.86
N PHE A 78 14.50 -1.51 1.10
CA PHE A 78 14.33 -0.39 0.17
C PHE A 78 14.97 -0.71 -1.19
N TYR A 79 16.22 -1.16 -1.21
CA TYR A 79 16.92 -1.53 -2.44
C TYR A 79 16.18 -2.64 -3.19
N GLY A 80 15.77 -3.71 -2.49
CA GLY A 80 15.01 -4.81 -3.07
C GLY A 80 13.67 -4.36 -3.68
N ALA A 81 12.97 -3.44 -3.01
CA ALA A 81 11.71 -2.91 -3.51
C ALA A 81 11.90 -1.96 -4.71
N CYS A 82 12.96 -1.14 -4.73
CA CYS A 82 13.33 -0.33 -5.90
C CYS A 82 13.71 -1.21 -7.09
N PHE A 83 14.51 -2.24 -6.88
CA PHE A 83 14.93 -3.16 -7.94
C PHE A 83 13.73 -3.83 -8.63
N LYS A 84 12.71 -4.17 -7.85
CA LYS A 84 11.45 -4.78 -8.35
C LYS A 84 10.39 -3.74 -8.73
N GLN A 85 10.70 -2.45 -8.71
CA GLN A 85 9.77 -1.34 -8.98
C GLN A 85 8.48 -1.39 -8.16
N GLN A 86 8.54 -1.91 -6.92
CA GLN A 86 7.38 -2.14 -6.07
C GLN A 86 6.90 -0.90 -5.33
N PHE A 87 5.60 -0.80 -5.08
CA PHE A 87 4.97 0.25 -4.27
C PHE A 87 5.17 0.07 -2.74
N ASN A 88 5.87 -0.97 -2.29
CA ASN A 88 6.05 -1.27 -0.86
C ASN A 88 6.67 -0.12 -0.07
N ILE A 89 7.63 0.58 -0.67
CA ILE A 89 8.27 1.76 -0.05
C ILE A 89 7.23 2.85 0.22
N ALA A 90 6.35 3.12 -0.76
CA ALA A 90 5.28 4.10 -0.58
C ALA A 90 4.30 3.67 0.51
N VAL A 91 3.93 2.39 0.59
CA VAL A 91 3.06 1.89 1.66
C VAL A 91 3.70 2.14 3.02
N ALA A 92 4.97 1.77 3.21
CA ALA A 92 5.70 2.02 4.45
C ALA A 92 5.75 3.53 4.77
N ALA A 93 6.08 4.35 3.78
CA ALA A 93 6.13 5.80 3.93
C ALA A 93 4.76 6.39 4.30
N LEU A 94 3.68 5.92 3.68
CA LEU A 94 2.31 6.39 3.96
C LEU A 94 1.85 5.97 5.36
N VAL A 95 2.18 4.77 5.81
CA VAL A 95 1.88 4.31 7.18
C VAL A 95 2.64 5.16 8.21
N VAL A 96 3.95 5.34 8.03
CA VAL A 96 4.76 6.20 8.89
C VAL A 96 4.27 7.65 8.85
N GLY A 97 3.95 8.15 7.66
CA GLY A 97 3.40 9.48 7.45
C GLY A 97 2.05 9.68 8.13
N ALA A 98 1.18 8.66 8.12
CA ALA A 98 -0.10 8.72 8.82
C ALA A 98 0.10 8.89 10.33
N LEU A 99 1.01 8.12 10.95
CA LEU A 99 1.37 8.30 12.36
C LEU A 99 1.89 9.72 12.63
N ALA A 100 2.82 10.21 11.82
CA ALA A 100 3.38 11.55 11.98
C ALA A 100 2.31 12.65 11.84
N MET A 101 1.32 12.46 10.96
CA MET A 101 0.22 13.42 10.81
C MET A 101 -0.76 13.37 11.98
N ILE A 102 -1.00 12.19 12.57
CA ILE A 102 -1.80 12.05 13.79
C ILE A 102 -1.13 12.78 14.94
N GLU A 103 0.16 12.59 15.15
CA GLU A 103 0.95 13.31 16.17
C GLU A 103 0.84 14.85 16.00
N LYS A 104 0.86 15.32 14.75
CA LYS A 104 0.69 16.74 14.40
C LYS A 104 -0.77 17.21 14.38
N ARG A 105 -1.73 16.37 14.76
CA ARG A 105 -3.18 16.66 14.76
C ARG A 105 -3.72 17.06 13.39
N ARG A 106 -3.16 16.49 12.33
CA ARG A 106 -3.56 16.70 10.94
C ARG A 106 -4.34 15.48 10.44
N GLU A 107 -5.50 15.20 11.05
CA GLU A 107 -6.29 13.99 10.83
C GLU A 107 -6.68 13.80 9.37
N GLY A 108 -6.89 14.88 8.60
CA GLY A 108 -7.23 14.80 7.17
C GLY A 108 -6.10 14.21 6.32
N TRP A 109 -4.84 14.60 6.59
CA TRP A 109 -3.68 14.04 5.91
C TRP A 109 -3.40 12.61 6.33
N ALA A 110 -3.57 12.30 7.62
CA ALA A 110 -3.41 10.93 8.12
C ALA A 110 -4.41 9.99 7.43
N ALA A 111 -5.68 10.39 7.35
CA ALA A 111 -6.72 9.63 6.65
C ALA A 111 -6.39 9.45 5.16
N LEU A 112 -5.94 10.51 4.47
CA LEU A 112 -5.52 10.44 3.06
C LEU A 112 -4.41 9.40 2.85
N PHE A 113 -3.37 9.42 3.69
CA PHE A 113 -2.25 8.50 3.58
C PHE A 113 -2.68 7.04 3.77
N ILE A 114 -3.54 6.77 4.76
CA ILE A 114 -4.09 5.43 4.99
C ILE A 114 -4.93 4.99 3.78
N VAL A 115 -5.80 5.86 3.27
CA VAL A 115 -6.66 5.55 2.13
C VAL A 115 -5.83 5.27 0.88
N ILE A 116 -4.89 6.14 0.52
CA ILE A 116 -4.02 5.89 -0.65
C ILE A 116 -3.28 4.56 -0.48
N GLY A 117 -2.65 4.35 0.68
CA GLY A 117 -1.94 3.10 0.96
C GLY A 117 -2.83 1.88 0.79
N THR A 118 -4.07 1.93 1.31
CA THR A 118 -5.03 0.81 1.27
C THR A 118 -5.59 0.56 -0.13
N PHE A 119 -5.98 1.62 -0.84
CA PHE A 119 -6.59 1.48 -2.17
C PHE A 119 -5.58 1.20 -3.28
N VAL A 120 -4.30 1.46 -3.07
CA VAL A 120 -3.24 0.98 -3.95
C VAL A 120 -2.82 -0.44 -3.57
N LYS A 121 -2.56 -0.66 -2.29
CA LYS A 121 -2.13 -1.97 -1.79
C LYS A 121 -2.72 -2.19 -0.41
N ILE A 122 -3.55 -3.22 -0.26
CA ILE A 122 -4.36 -3.49 0.94
C ILE A 122 -3.59 -3.34 2.27
N TYR A 123 -2.28 -3.54 2.26
CA TYR A 123 -1.42 -3.41 3.45
C TYR A 123 -1.43 -2.02 4.10
N GLY A 124 -1.82 -0.96 3.37
CA GLY A 124 -1.99 0.37 3.93
C GLY A 124 -3.03 0.44 5.06
N ILE A 125 -3.97 -0.52 5.10
CA ILE A 125 -5.01 -0.64 6.14
C ILE A 125 -4.42 -0.76 7.56
N VAL A 126 -3.18 -1.23 7.69
CA VAL A 126 -2.45 -1.31 8.98
C VAL A 126 -2.37 0.05 9.67
N GLY A 127 -2.37 1.15 8.89
CA GLY A 127 -2.43 2.50 9.44
C GLY A 127 -3.68 2.79 10.28
N LEU A 128 -4.77 2.01 10.16
CA LEU A 128 -5.94 2.11 11.02
C LEU A 128 -5.64 1.74 12.48
N ALA A 129 -4.59 0.96 12.77
CA ALA A 129 -4.15 0.70 14.13
C ALA A 129 -3.84 2.00 14.90
N PHE A 130 -3.47 3.06 14.20
CA PHE A 130 -3.23 4.37 14.81
C PHE A 130 -4.51 5.13 15.21
N PHE A 131 -5.70 4.60 14.89
CA PHE A 131 -6.98 5.20 15.28
C PHE A 131 -7.08 5.47 16.78
N PHE A 132 -6.49 4.61 17.61
CA PHE A 132 -6.49 4.78 19.06
C PHE A 132 -5.80 6.06 19.51
N PHE A 133 -4.79 6.53 18.77
CA PHE A 133 -4.04 7.77 19.04
C PHE A 133 -4.70 9.02 18.48
N VAL A 134 -5.74 8.88 17.65
CA VAL A 134 -6.46 10.01 17.05
C VAL A 134 -7.30 10.74 18.12
N ARG A 135 -7.10 12.04 18.29
CA ARG A 135 -7.85 12.83 19.26
C ARG A 135 -9.29 13.12 18.79
N ARG A 136 -9.45 13.53 17.54
CA ARG A 136 -10.75 13.92 16.97
C ARG A 136 -11.29 12.80 16.09
N LYS A 137 -11.67 11.69 16.72
CA LYS A 137 -12.10 10.46 16.04
C LYS A 137 -13.20 10.69 15.00
N GLY A 138 -14.21 11.50 15.32
CA GLY A 138 -15.30 11.80 14.38
C GLY A 138 -14.81 12.51 13.10
N ARG A 139 -13.88 13.48 13.23
CA ARG A 139 -13.28 14.12 12.06
C ARG A 139 -12.44 13.15 11.23
N PHE A 140 -11.66 12.32 11.90
CA PHE A 140 -10.85 11.32 11.22
C PHE A 140 -11.73 10.35 10.42
N ILE A 141 -12.82 9.84 11.01
CA ILE A 141 -13.79 8.98 10.33
C ILE A 141 -14.40 9.70 9.12
N GLY A 142 -14.80 10.96 9.28
CA GLY A 142 -15.32 11.78 8.18
C GLY A 142 -14.31 11.93 7.03
N TYR A 143 -13.04 12.19 7.35
CA TYR A 143 -11.98 12.24 6.33
C TYR A 143 -11.70 10.87 5.70
N MET A 144 -11.74 9.79 6.49
CA MET A 144 -11.62 8.43 5.94
C MET A 144 -12.73 8.14 4.94
N ALA A 145 -13.97 8.45 5.27
CA ALA A 145 -15.11 8.28 4.36
C ALA A 145 -14.97 9.15 3.10
N LEU A 146 -14.61 10.43 3.26
CA LEU A 146 -14.40 11.36 2.14
C LEU A 146 -13.32 10.86 1.17
N TRP A 147 -12.12 10.56 1.69
CA TRP A 147 -11.00 10.12 0.86
C TRP A 147 -11.26 8.74 0.22
N SER A 148 -11.94 7.84 0.95
CA SER A 148 -12.34 6.54 0.39
C SER A 148 -13.35 6.70 -0.75
N ALA A 149 -14.35 7.56 -0.59
CA ALA A 149 -15.29 7.87 -1.66
C ALA A 149 -14.57 8.48 -2.87
N MET A 150 -13.65 9.44 -2.64
CA MET A 150 -12.85 10.01 -3.74
C MET A 150 -11.99 8.96 -4.43
N ALA A 151 -11.31 8.09 -3.68
CA ALA A 151 -10.46 7.04 -4.25
C ALA A 151 -11.26 6.03 -5.09
N LEU A 152 -12.48 5.69 -4.64
CA LEU A 152 -13.38 4.79 -5.35
C LEU A 152 -13.98 5.42 -6.61
N LEU A 153 -14.36 6.69 -6.53
CA LEU A 153 -15.12 7.35 -7.59
C LEU A 153 -14.24 8.07 -8.62
N LEU A 154 -13.00 8.43 -8.27
CA LEU A 154 -12.10 9.14 -9.18
C LEU A 154 -11.95 8.45 -10.55
N PRO A 155 -11.81 7.13 -10.65
CA PRO A 155 -11.68 6.49 -11.95
C PRO A 155 -12.91 6.62 -12.85
N LEU A 156 -14.11 6.85 -12.29
CA LEU A 156 -15.34 7.06 -13.08
C LEU A 156 -15.30 8.29 -13.98
N LEU A 157 -14.36 9.22 -13.74
CA LEU A 157 -14.14 10.35 -14.64
C LEU A 157 -13.55 9.94 -16.00
N PHE A 158 -13.02 8.72 -16.11
CA PHE A 158 -12.27 8.26 -17.27
C PHE A 158 -12.79 6.95 -17.85
N VAL A 159 -13.56 6.18 -17.10
CA VAL A 159 -14.04 4.83 -17.49
C VAL A 159 -15.51 4.63 -17.13
N SER A 160 -16.17 3.67 -17.79
CA SER A 160 -17.57 3.34 -17.48
C SER A 160 -17.71 2.68 -16.10
N PRO A 161 -18.87 2.84 -15.44
CA PRO A 161 -19.14 2.21 -14.16
C PRO A 161 -19.03 0.68 -14.20
N GLU A 162 -19.52 0.06 -15.29
CA GLU A 162 -19.51 -1.40 -15.48
C GLU A 162 -18.07 -1.93 -15.52
N TYR A 163 -17.22 -1.26 -16.31
CA TYR A 163 -15.79 -1.60 -16.39
C TYR A 163 -15.12 -1.43 -15.02
N LEU A 164 -15.32 -0.28 -14.35
CA LEU A 164 -14.69 -0.03 -13.06
C LEU A 164 -15.11 -1.07 -12.02
N TRP A 165 -16.39 -1.43 -11.97
CA TRP A 165 -16.88 -2.45 -11.05
C TRP A 165 -16.22 -3.81 -11.32
N SER A 166 -16.11 -4.21 -12.59
CA SER A 166 -15.41 -5.45 -12.96
C SER A 166 -13.95 -5.44 -12.50
N GLN A 167 -13.26 -4.29 -12.61
CA GLN A 167 -11.87 -4.19 -12.16
C GLN A 167 -11.74 -4.24 -10.62
N TYR A 168 -12.66 -3.67 -9.85
CA TYR A 168 -12.66 -3.85 -8.39
C TYR A 168 -12.95 -5.29 -7.97
N ALA A 169 -13.87 -5.97 -8.66
CA ALA A 169 -14.13 -7.38 -8.40
C ALA A 169 -12.91 -8.26 -8.72
N ALA A 170 -12.25 -7.99 -9.85
CA ALA A 170 -11.00 -8.68 -10.24
C ALA A 170 -9.87 -8.41 -9.24
N TRP A 171 -9.72 -7.18 -8.74
CA TRP A 171 -8.74 -6.85 -7.71
C TRP A 171 -9.01 -7.60 -6.40
N ALA A 172 -10.26 -7.67 -5.97
CA ALA A 172 -10.64 -8.44 -4.78
C ALA A 172 -10.30 -9.93 -4.94
N ALA A 173 -10.55 -10.51 -6.11
CA ALA A 173 -10.19 -11.90 -6.43
C ALA A 173 -8.67 -12.11 -6.40
N ASP A 174 -7.90 -11.19 -6.99
CA ASP A 174 -6.43 -11.22 -6.97
C ASP A 174 -5.86 -11.18 -5.54
N ILE A 175 -6.41 -10.31 -4.68
CA ILE A 175 -5.98 -10.24 -3.27
C ILE A 175 -6.20 -11.58 -2.56
N VAL A 176 -7.35 -12.22 -2.78
CA VAL A 176 -7.66 -13.53 -2.17
C VAL A 176 -6.73 -14.61 -2.70
N GLN A 177 -6.50 -14.67 -4.01
CA GLN A 177 -5.58 -15.61 -4.64
C GLN A 177 -4.16 -15.45 -4.10
N LYS A 178 -3.63 -14.22 -4.10
CA LYS A 178 -2.28 -13.93 -3.59
C LYS A 178 -2.12 -14.27 -2.11
N ASN A 179 -3.15 -14.05 -1.30
CA ASN A 179 -3.11 -14.48 0.10
C ASN A 179 -2.99 -16.00 0.21
N GLY A 180 -3.69 -16.77 -0.62
CA GLY A 180 -3.59 -18.22 -0.68
C GLY A 180 -2.19 -18.69 -1.09
N GLU A 181 -1.63 -18.13 -2.16
CA GLU A 181 -0.27 -18.44 -2.67
C GLU A 181 0.81 -18.16 -1.61
N ASN A 182 0.68 -17.05 -0.88
CA ASN A 182 1.65 -16.63 0.11
C ASN A 182 1.53 -17.36 1.46
N MET A 183 0.44 -18.06 1.71
CA MET A 183 0.10 -18.60 3.04
C MET A 183 1.19 -19.51 3.60
N PHE A 184 1.75 -20.40 2.78
CA PHE A 184 2.79 -21.36 3.17
C PHE A 184 4.15 -21.12 2.49
N CYS A 185 4.26 -20.09 1.66
CA CYS A 185 5.52 -19.78 0.99
C CYS A 185 6.61 -19.42 2.01
N ALA A 186 7.78 -20.06 1.91
CA ALA A 186 8.86 -19.91 2.89
C ALA A 186 9.39 -18.47 2.99
N TYR A 187 9.43 -17.77 1.86
CA TYR A 187 10.04 -16.44 1.73
C TYR A 187 9.06 -15.29 1.77
N THR A 188 7.76 -15.57 1.83
CA THR A 188 6.70 -14.59 1.99
C THR A 188 5.99 -14.79 3.32
N ASN A 189 5.19 -13.80 3.76
CA ASN A 189 4.43 -13.86 5.01
C ASN A 189 5.29 -14.27 6.22
N ILE A 190 6.35 -13.50 6.48
CA ILE A 190 7.25 -13.65 7.64
C ILE A 190 6.69 -13.04 8.93
N SER A 191 5.41 -12.65 8.94
CA SER A 191 4.71 -12.19 10.14
C SER A 191 4.61 -13.27 11.20
N LEU A 192 4.39 -12.90 12.46
CA LEU A 192 4.17 -13.85 13.54
C LEU A 192 3.05 -14.84 13.21
N VAL A 193 1.94 -14.34 12.64
CA VAL A 193 0.82 -15.17 12.19
C VAL A 193 1.24 -16.14 11.09
N GLY A 194 2.02 -15.66 10.11
CA GLY A 194 2.58 -16.49 9.04
C GLY A 194 3.50 -17.60 9.57
N CYS A 195 4.36 -17.27 10.55
CA CYS A 195 5.21 -18.25 11.20
C CYS A 195 4.40 -19.34 11.91
N VAL A 196 3.39 -18.95 12.70
CA VAL A 196 2.54 -19.91 13.43
C VAL A 196 1.77 -20.81 12.45
N ARG A 197 1.23 -20.28 11.34
CA ARG A 197 0.59 -21.09 10.31
C ARG A 197 1.53 -22.10 9.68
N LYS A 198 2.75 -21.69 9.34
CA LYS A 198 3.76 -22.59 8.77
C LYS A 198 4.15 -23.71 9.73
N ILE A 199 4.28 -23.39 11.02
CA ILE A 199 4.61 -24.37 12.05
C ILE A 199 3.41 -25.32 12.31
N SER A 200 2.17 -24.78 12.37
CA SER A 200 0.98 -25.59 12.61
C SER A 200 0.55 -26.44 11.41
N GLY A 201 1.00 -26.07 10.19
CA GLY A 201 0.60 -26.75 8.95
C GLY A 201 -0.89 -26.61 8.59
N SER A 202 -1.65 -25.78 9.30
CA SER A 202 -3.09 -25.67 9.14
C SER A 202 -3.49 -24.38 8.42
N PRO A 203 -4.16 -24.46 7.25
CA PRO A 203 -4.71 -23.28 6.58
C PRO A 203 -5.88 -22.66 7.35
N ALA A 204 -6.57 -23.45 8.18
CA ALA A 204 -7.71 -23.00 8.97
C ALA A 204 -7.34 -22.28 10.26
N TYR A 205 -6.05 -22.10 10.55
CA TYR A 205 -5.61 -21.37 11.74
C TYR A 205 -6.07 -19.91 11.69
N SER A 206 -6.90 -19.52 12.63
CA SER A 206 -7.45 -18.16 12.66
C SER A 206 -6.42 -17.14 13.14
N ASP A 207 -6.22 -16.09 12.37
CA ASP A 207 -5.35 -14.96 12.74
C ASP A 207 -5.82 -14.28 14.03
N LEU A 208 -7.13 -14.33 14.33
CA LEU A 208 -7.70 -13.75 15.54
C LEU A 208 -7.15 -14.41 16.82
N LEU A 209 -6.79 -15.68 16.76
CA LEU A 209 -6.20 -16.38 17.91
C LEU A 209 -4.83 -15.83 18.33
N ILE A 210 -4.16 -15.12 17.43
CA ILE A 210 -2.85 -14.51 17.70
C ILE A 210 -3.00 -13.01 17.92
N ILE A 211 -3.86 -12.33 17.13
CA ILE A 211 -4.03 -10.89 17.19
C ILE A 211 -4.71 -10.48 18.51
N VAL A 212 -5.75 -11.19 18.94
CA VAL A 212 -6.50 -10.84 20.16
C VAL A 212 -5.62 -10.87 21.42
N PRO A 213 -4.78 -11.90 21.68
CA PRO A 213 -3.89 -11.88 22.84
C PRO A 213 -2.74 -10.86 22.74
N ALA A 214 -2.42 -10.38 21.53
CA ALA A 214 -1.34 -9.43 21.29
C ALA A 214 -1.79 -7.96 21.38
N MET A 215 -3.07 -7.70 21.52
CA MET A 215 -3.67 -6.37 21.73
C MET A 215 -3.81 -6.02 23.21
#